data_7dab99aa50a4be41fbf662a82edab5d0
#
_entry.id   7dab99aa50a4be41fbf662a82edab5d0
#
_cell.length_a   1.000
_cell.length_b   1.000
_cell.length_c   1.000
_cell.angle_alpha   90.00
_cell.angle_beta   90.00
_cell.angle_gamma   90.00
#
_symmetry.space_group_name_H-M   'P 1'
#
loop_
_entity.id
_entity.type
_entity.pdbx_description
1 polymer ?
#
loop_
_entity_poly.entity_id
_entity_poly.type
_entity_poly.pdbx_seq_one_letter_code
_entity_poly.pdbx_strand_id
1 'polypeptide(L)'
;ISHAHNALICLQLKHTYAAAMVWLVSSANRQVAGFAIATIGCILSGISMGLVEWRMWYINQPLLSPSGVACVGMWRVCIYHHHYSNISNAKVCYRYTYHDDFLPPDIRVSQHLLLAANILGLLGKAFIILALRNVYMGILQKDDTCNPFVASGILNIAASGCISIVVLWNYYSIMSMEGIEFPSSFRVPFKPDVQEVGSALIVATLAAFLLLLSGTIFLSYTFPLDIQMHPEV
;
A
#
# COMPACT_ATOMS: atom_id res chain seq x y z
N ILE A 1 59.53 20.88 3.66
CA ILE A 1 58.77 20.02 2.68
C ILE A 1 57.84 19.08 3.45
N SER A 2 58.24 18.48 4.57
CA SER A 2 57.44 17.55 5.39
C SER A 2 56.18 18.18 5.98
N HIS A 3 56.21 19.44 6.47
CA HIS A 3 55.09 20.12 7.07
C HIS A 3 53.95 20.46 6.07
N ALA A 4 54.31 20.80 4.83
CA ALA A 4 53.34 21.09 3.78
C ALA A 4 52.61 19.81 3.29
N HIS A 5 53.33 18.69 3.26
CA HIS A 5 52.76 17.39 2.89
C HIS A 5 51.75 16.89 3.94
N ASN A 6 52.07 17.01 5.23
CA ASN A 6 51.15 16.65 6.31
C ASN A 6 49.92 17.54 6.38
N ALA A 7 50.03 18.84 6.08
CA ALA A 7 48.88 19.74 5.98
C ALA A 7 47.98 19.40 4.82
N LEU A 8 48.50 18.99 3.68
CA LEU A 8 47.75 18.58 2.51
C LEU A 8 46.94 17.29 2.77
N ILE A 9 47.59 16.31 3.41
CA ILE A 9 46.92 15.05 3.83
C ILE A 9 45.81 15.33 4.82
N CYS A 10 46.02 16.22 5.79
CA CYS A 10 45.01 16.57 6.79
C CYS A 10 43.82 17.30 6.16
N LEU A 11 44.03 18.14 5.14
CA LEU A 11 42.97 18.81 4.36
C LEU A 11 42.19 17.82 3.51
N GLN A 12 42.84 16.88 2.84
CA GLN A 12 42.20 15.83 2.07
C GLN A 12 41.35 14.91 2.97
N LEU A 13 41.88 14.48 4.12
CA LEU A 13 41.12 13.71 5.10
C LEU A 13 39.87 14.47 5.58
N LYS A 14 39.99 15.76 5.91
CA LYS A 14 38.83 16.59 6.29
C LYS A 14 37.78 16.67 5.19
N HIS A 15 38.20 16.85 3.94
CA HIS A 15 37.25 16.89 2.80
C HIS A 15 36.54 15.54 2.60
N THR A 16 37.28 14.44 2.73
CA THR A 16 36.71 13.08 2.60
C THR A 16 35.75 12.78 3.75
N TYR A 17 36.06 13.15 4.98
CA TYR A 17 35.17 13.02 6.12
C TYR A 17 33.90 13.89 5.97
N ALA A 18 34.01 15.12 5.50
CA ALA A 18 32.88 16.00 5.28
C ALA A 18 31.95 15.44 4.17
N ALA A 19 32.51 14.97 3.07
CA ALA A 19 31.75 14.34 1.99
C ALA A 19 31.07 13.06 2.45
N ALA A 20 31.73 12.20 3.23
CA ALA A 20 31.19 11.00 3.80
C ALA A 20 30.03 11.30 4.79
N MET A 21 30.20 12.34 5.63
CA MET A 21 29.12 12.76 6.54
C MET A 21 27.88 13.27 5.81
N VAL A 22 28.05 14.13 4.80
CA VAL A 22 26.92 14.64 3.99
C VAL A 22 26.22 13.50 3.28
N TRP A 23 26.98 12.54 2.75
CA TRP A 23 26.42 11.37 2.08
C TRP A 23 25.64 10.46 3.05
N LEU A 24 26.17 10.19 4.27
CA LEU A 24 25.50 9.41 5.32
C LEU A 24 24.20 10.07 5.77
N VAL A 25 24.18 11.38 5.98
CA VAL A 25 22.98 12.14 6.35
C VAL A 25 21.94 12.08 5.23
N SER A 26 22.33 12.25 3.98
CA SER A 26 21.44 12.15 2.82
C SER A 26 20.85 10.74 2.67
N SER A 27 21.66 9.71 2.92
CA SER A 27 21.24 8.31 2.89
C SER A 27 20.25 7.99 4.01
N ALA A 28 20.52 8.42 5.24
CA ALA A 28 19.63 8.26 6.38
C ALA A 28 18.28 8.94 6.15
N ASN A 29 18.27 10.15 5.61
CA ASN A 29 17.05 10.88 5.29
C ASN A 29 16.18 10.14 4.26
N ARG A 30 16.78 9.52 3.24
CA ARG A 30 16.05 8.71 2.26
C ARG A 30 15.42 7.46 2.87
N GLN A 31 16.12 6.79 3.79
CA GLN A 31 15.59 5.62 4.49
C GLN A 31 14.40 5.96 5.37
N VAL A 32 14.51 7.05 6.14
CA VAL A 32 13.42 7.55 6.98
C VAL A 32 12.22 7.97 6.12
N ALA A 33 12.45 8.65 5.00
CA ALA A 33 11.40 9.01 4.06
C ALA A 33 10.74 7.76 3.45
N GLY A 34 11.52 6.77 3.02
CA GLY A 34 11.02 5.49 2.52
C GLY A 34 10.15 4.76 3.55
N PHE A 35 10.57 4.76 4.82
CA PHE A 35 9.80 4.18 5.92
C PHE A 35 8.48 4.92 6.18
N ALA A 36 8.49 6.24 6.16
CA ALA A 36 7.30 7.06 6.33
C ALA A 36 6.29 6.80 5.18
N ILE A 37 6.77 6.78 3.93
CA ILE A 37 5.96 6.49 2.75
C ILE A 37 5.35 5.10 2.83
N ALA A 38 6.14 4.06 3.19
CA ALA A 38 5.64 2.70 3.39
C ALA A 38 4.56 2.64 4.47
N THR A 39 4.73 3.38 5.55
CA THR A 39 3.79 3.39 6.67
C THR A 39 2.46 4.00 6.24
N ILE A 40 2.49 5.14 5.54
CA ILE A 40 1.28 5.77 4.99
C ILE A 40 0.60 4.83 3.99
N GLY A 41 1.34 4.23 3.07
CA GLY A 41 0.81 3.27 2.10
C GLY A 41 0.11 2.08 2.75
N CYS A 42 0.69 1.49 3.81
CA CYS A 42 0.06 0.41 4.55
C CYS A 42 -1.21 0.84 5.30
N ILE A 43 -1.21 2.04 5.90
CA ILE A 43 -2.40 2.58 6.57
C ILE A 43 -3.53 2.77 5.56
N LEU A 44 -3.24 3.37 4.41
CA LEU A 44 -4.23 3.55 3.35
C LEU A 44 -4.74 2.22 2.80
N SER A 45 -3.88 1.20 2.65
CA SER A 45 -4.29 -0.15 2.27
C SER A 45 -5.27 -0.75 3.28
N GLY A 46 -4.99 -0.63 4.58
CA GLY A 46 -5.89 -1.08 5.64
C GLY A 46 -7.22 -0.33 5.64
N ILE A 47 -7.19 1.00 5.44
CA ILE A 47 -8.39 1.82 5.33
C ILE A 47 -9.22 1.39 4.12
N SER A 48 -8.62 1.25 2.93
CA SER A 48 -9.33 0.86 1.72
C SER A 48 -10.03 -0.50 1.86
N MET A 49 -9.40 -1.45 2.54
CA MET A 49 -9.99 -2.77 2.82
C MET A 49 -11.25 -2.66 3.69
N GLY A 50 -11.31 -1.70 4.61
CA GLY A 50 -12.46 -1.48 5.51
C GLY A 50 -13.58 -0.62 4.91
N LEU A 51 -13.29 0.16 3.86
CA LEU A 51 -14.28 1.02 3.21
C LEU A 51 -15.32 0.19 2.43
N VAL A 52 -16.54 0.72 2.36
CA VAL A 52 -17.65 0.09 1.62
C VAL A 52 -17.80 0.62 0.21
N GLU A 53 -17.11 1.70 -0.14
CA GLU A 53 -17.27 2.40 -1.40
C GLU A 53 -16.23 1.94 -2.42
N TRP A 54 -16.21 0.63 -2.72
CA TRP A 54 -15.41 0.12 -3.85
C TRP A 54 -16.15 0.30 -5.16
N ARG A 55 -17.46 -0.02 -5.16
CA ARG A 55 -18.39 0.16 -6.27
C ARG A 55 -19.61 0.90 -5.77
N MET A 56 -20.03 1.91 -6.49
CA MET A 56 -21.25 2.65 -6.21
C MET A 56 -22.30 2.29 -7.25
N TRP A 57 -23.37 1.68 -6.79
CA TRP A 57 -24.50 1.22 -7.60
C TRP A 57 -25.66 2.17 -7.45
N TYR A 58 -26.06 2.80 -8.54
CA TYR A 58 -27.26 3.62 -8.60
C TYR A 58 -28.45 2.77 -9.05
N ILE A 59 -29.51 2.75 -8.24
CA ILE A 59 -30.71 1.94 -8.43
C ILE A 59 -31.87 2.89 -8.63
N ASN A 60 -32.46 2.87 -9.82
CA ASN A 60 -33.54 3.77 -10.19
C ASN A 60 -34.83 2.97 -10.55
N GLN A 61 -35.15 1.88 -9.85
CA GLN A 61 -36.27 1.04 -10.15
C GLN A 61 -37.52 1.47 -9.35
N PRO A 62 -38.53 2.11 -10.00
CA PRO A 62 -39.72 2.63 -9.32
C PRO A 62 -40.67 1.56 -8.77
N LEU A 63 -40.52 0.30 -9.18
CA LEU A 63 -41.44 -0.80 -8.83
C LEU A 63 -41.02 -1.67 -7.65
N LEU A 64 -39.73 -1.72 -7.30
CA LEU A 64 -39.26 -2.65 -6.28
C LEU A 64 -38.61 -1.97 -5.06
N SER A 65 -38.17 -0.72 -5.18
CA SER A 65 -37.55 0.01 -4.07
C SER A 65 -37.48 1.51 -4.37
N PRO A 66 -37.56 2.40 -3.38
CA PRO A 66 -37.26 3.80 -3.60
C PRO A 66 -35.85 3.93 -4.18
N SER A 67 -35.65 4.90 -5.07
CA SER A 67 -34.34 5.23 -5.65
C SER A 67 -33.29 5.31 -4.54
N GLY A 68 -32.20 4.59 -4.69
CA GLY A 68 -31.18 4.48 -3.66
C GLY A 68 -29.79 4.23 -4.25
N VAL A 69 -28.79 4.39 -3.41
CA VAL A 69 -27.40 4.07 -3.74
C VAL A 69 -26.98 2.87 -2.89
N ALA A 70 -26.49 1.81 -3.54
CA ALA A 70 -25.85 0.70 -2.86
C ALA A 70 -24.32 0.80 -3.03
N CYS A 71 -23.62 0.87 -1.91
CA CYS A 71 -22.17 0.84 -1.89
C CYS A 71 -21.69 -0.59 -1.63
N VAL A 72 -21.03 -1.20 -2.60
CA VAL A 72 -20.48 -2.56 -2.51
C VAL A 72 -19.02 -2.48 -2.15
N GLY A 73 -18.66 -2.97 -0.96
CA GLY A 73 -17.30 -3.07 -0.46
C GLY A 73 -16.74 -4.47 -0.53
N MET A 74 -15.60 -4.71 0.09
CA MET A 74 -14.98 -6.04 0.12
C MET A 74 -15.66 -6.99 1.14
N TRP A 75 -16.21 -6.47 2.24
CA TRP A 75 -16.74 -7.27 3.35
C TRP A 75 -18.20 -6.99 3.68
N ARG A 76 -18.80 -6.01 3.03
CA ARG A 76 -20.18 -5.60 3.27
C ARG A 76 -20.72 -4.76 2.13
N VAL A 77 -22.02 -4.81 1.95
CA VAL A 77 -22.79 -3.91 1.10
C VAL A 77 -23.63 -3.01 1.98
N CYS A 78 -23.66 -1.72 1.71
CA CYS A 78 -24.49 -0.75 2.42
C CYS A 78 -25.44 -0.07 1.45
N ILE A 79 -26.72 -0.06 1.79
CA ILE A 79 -27.80 0.51 0.98
C ILE A 79 -28.25 1.78 1.66
N TYR A 80 -28.27 2.87 0.91
CA TYR A 80 -28.75 4.19 1.32
C TYR A 80 -30.07 4.45 0.62
N HIS A 81 -31.17 4.49 1.38
CA HIS A 81 -32.49 4.80 0.86
C HIS A 81 -32.75 6.29 0.94
N HIS A 82 -33.11 6.90 -0.20
CA HIS A 82 -33.56 8.28 -0.23
C HIS A 82 -35.07 8.30 0.05
N HIS A 83 -35.48 8.61 1.28
CA HIS A 83 -36.89 8.79 1.61
C HIS A 83 -37.29 10.25 1.36
N TYR A 84 -38.30 10.46 0.51
CA TYR A 84 -38.78 11.78 0.06
C TYR A 84 -39.46 12.61 1.17
N SER A 85 -39.68 12.06 2.35
CA SER A 85 -40.26 12.79 3.50
C SER A 85 -39.55 12.41 4.78
N ASN A 86 -38.92 13.44 5.41
CA ASN A 86 -38.26 13.42 6.70
C ASN A 86 -36.92 12.68 6.82
N ILE A 87 -35.82 13.43 6.64
CA ILE A 87 -34.55 13.53 7.40
C ILE A 87 -33.95 12.22 7.98
N SER A 88 -34.34 11.04 7.61
CA SER A 88 -33.64 9.82 8.02
C SER A 88 -33.17 9.03 6.80
N ASN A 89 -31.95 9.26 6.36
CA ASN A 89 -31.23 8.36 5.45
C ASN A 89 -31.06 7.02 6.17
N ALA A 90 -31.99 6.09 5.98
CA ALA A 90 -31.89 4.77 6.56
C ALA A 90 -30.73 4.04 5.85
N LYS A 91 -29.63 3.82 6.57
CA LYS A 91 -28.49 3.04 6.11
C LYS A 91 -28.65 1.62 6.61
N VAL A 92 -28.77 0.67 5.70
CA VAL A 92 -28.79 -0.75 6.03
C VAL A 92 -27.53 -1.39 5.45
N CYS A 93 -26.76 -2.08 6.29
CA CYS A 93 -25.53 -2.76 5.86
C CYS A 93 -25.62 -4.25 6.13
N TYR A 94 -25.27 -5.05 5.13
CA TYR A 94 -25.18 -6.51 5.22
C TYR A 94 -23.71 -6.92 5.10
N ARG A 95 -23.25 -7.78 6.02
CA ARG A 95 -21.93 -8.38 5.97
C ARG A 95 -21.95 -9.66 5.16
N TYR A 96 -20.83 -9.94 4.51
CA TYR A 96 -20.55 -11.20 3.85
C TYR A 96 -19.08 -11.59 3.99
N THR A 97 -18.81 -12.85 3.73
CA THR A 97 -17.50 -13.45 3.85
C THR A 97 -17.10 -14.11 2.54
N TYR A 98 -15.84 -14.47 2.38
CA TYR A 98 -15.33 -15.16 1.20
C TYR A 98 -15.93 -16.59 1.01
N HIS A 99 -16.63 -17.11 2.01
CA HIS A 99 -17.33 -18.41 1.94
C HIS A 99 -18.74 -18.31 1.31
N ASP A 100 -19.26 -17.10 1.19
CA ASP A 100 -20.61 -16.93 0.64
C ASP A 100 -20.62 -17.21 -0.86
N ASP A 101 -21.51 -18.11 -1.29
CA ASP A 101 -21.55 -18.63 -2.67
C ASP A 101 -21.95 -17.58 -3.71
N PHE A 102 -22.72 -16.57 -3.30
CA PHE A 102 -23.15 -15.48 -4.18
C PHE A 102 -22.04 -14.49 -4.54
N LEU A 103 -20.90 -14.57 -3.85
CA LEU A 103 -19.81 -13.61 -4.07
C LEU A 103 -19.06 -13.94 -5.37
N PRO A 104 -18.95 -12.98 -6.30
CA PRO A 104 -18.21 -13.19 -7.53
C PRO A 104 -16.69 -13.34 -7.25
N PRO A 105 -15.97 -14.02 -8.15
CA PRO A 105 -14.55 -14.37 -7.94
C PRO A 105 -13.65 -13.15 -7.79
N ASP A 106 -13.98 -12.04 -8.44
CA ASP A 106 -13.23 -10.77 -8.35
C ASP A 106 -13.22 -10.19 -6.93
N ILE A 107 -14.35 -10.17 -6.22
CA ILE A 107 -14.43 -9.72 -4.83
C ILE A 107 -13.72 -10.73 -3.92
N ARG A 108 -13.96 -12.03 -4.11
CA ARG A 108 -13.35 -13.09 -3.29
C ARG A 108 -11.83 -13.08 -3.37
N VAL A 109 -11.27 -13.01 -4.56
CA VAL A 109 -9.82 -12.92 -4.76
C VAL A 109 -9.27 -11.59 -4.23
N SER A 110 -10.01 -10.49 -4.41
CA SER A 110 -9.63 -9.18 -3.87
C SER A 110 -9.51 -9.18 -2.35
N GLN A 111 -10.41 -9.87 -1.63
CA GLN A 111 -10.33 -10.02 -0.17
C GLN A 111 -9.01 -10.68 0.25
N HIS A 112 -8.62 -11.77 -0.42
CA HIS A 112 -7.37 -12.48 -0.12
C HIS A 112 -6.13 -11.66 -0.47
N LEU A 113 -6.13 -11.00 -1.64
CA LEU A 113 -5.00 -10.20 -2.08
C LEU A 113 -4.79 -8.95 -1.21
N LEU A 114 -5.85 -8.27 -0.77
CA LEU A 114 -5.75 -7.14 0.14
C LEU A 114 -5.23 -7.58 1.52
N LEU A 115 -5.70 -8.72 2.02
CA LEU A 115 -5.20 -9.27 3.28
C LEU A 115 -3.71 -9.62 3.16
N ALA A 116 -3.32 -10.32 2.08
CA ALA A 116 -1.92 -10.65 1.80
C ALA A 116 -1.06 -9.39 1.69
N ALA A 117 -1.51 -8.36 0.97
CA ALA A 117 -0.80 -7.09 0.83
C ALA A 117 -0.55 -6.41 2.18
N ASN A 118 -1.56 -6.40 3.07
CA ASN A 118 -1.39 -5.83 4.40
C ASN A 118 -0.38 -6.62 5.25
N ILE A 119 -0.40 -7.96 5.18
CA ILE A 119 0.57 -8.82 5.87
C ILE A 119 1.99 -8.56 5.34
N LEU A 120 2.17 -8.54 4.01
CA LEU A 120 3.46 -8.26 3.37
C LEU A 120 4.00 -6.89 3.74
N GLY A 121 3.14 -5.87 3.74
CA GLY A 121 3.51 -4.51 4.15
C GLY A 121 3.91 -4.40 5.62
N LEU A 122 3.26 -5.16 6.52
CA LEU A 122 3.63 -5.22 7.93
C LEU A 122 4.98 -5.93 8.12
N LEU A 123 5.21 -7.04 7.42
CA LEU A 123 6.49 -7.73 7.42
C LEU A 123 7.61 -6.85 6.88
N GLY A 124 7.35 -6.14 5.77
CA GLY A 124 8.30 -5.17 5.21
C GLY A 124 8.72 -4.12 6.25
N LYS A 125 7.77 -3.56 7.00
CA LYS A 125 8.08 -2.60 8.09
C LYS A 125 8.89 -3.23 9.22
N ALA A 126 8.61 -4.47 9.60
CA ALA A 126 9.41 -5.16 10.60
C ALA A 126 10.88 -5.30 10.15
N PHE A 127 11.13 -5.64 8.88
CA PHE A 127 12.48 -5.69 8.33
C PHE A 127 13.17 -4.33 8.31
N ILE A 128 12.46 -3.23 8.00
CA ILE A 128 13.04 -1.88 8.06
C ILE A 128 13.44 -1.52 9.49
N ILE A 129 12.60 -1.80 10.46
CA ILE A 129 12.88 -1.52 11.88
C ILE A 129 14.13 -2.30 12.34
N LEU A 130 14.24 -3.57 11.96
CA LEU A 130 15.41 -4.39 12.26
C LEU A 130 16.66 -3.83 11.56
N ALA A 131 16.56 -3.42 10.29
CA ALA A 131 17.63 -2.81 9.56
C ALA A 131 18.13 -1.52 10.21
N LEU A 132 17.23 -0.62 10.56
CA LEU A 132 17.55 0.64 11.24
C LEU A 132 18.20 0.40 12.61
N ARG A 133 17.67 -0.57 13.37
CA ARG A 133 18.26 -0.96 14.64
C ARG A 133 19.70 -1.46 14.47
N ASN A 134 19.97 -2.33 13.49
CA ASN A 134 21.32 -2.87 13.22
C ASN A 134 22.28 -1.76 12.83
N VAL A 135 21.84 -0.81 11.99
CA VAL A 135 22.63 0.37 11.61
C VAL A 135 22.95 1.23 12.85
N TYR A 136 21.95 1.49 13.71
CA TYR A 136 22.14 2.29 14.93
C TYR A 136 23.07 1.64 15.94
N MET A 137 23.02 0.31 16.08
CA MET A 137 23.90 -0.44 16.99
C MET A 137 25.31 -0.64 16.45
N GLY A 138 25.61 -0.18 15.24
CA GLY A 138 26.93 -0.36 14.62
C GLY A 138 27.25 -1.82 14.28
N ILE A 139 26.23 -2.69 14.27
CA ILE A 139 26.37 -4.10 13.89
C ILE A 139 26.42 -4.13 12.35
N LEU A 140 27.60 -3.83 11.81
CA LEU A 140 27.90 -4.05 10.40
C LEU A 140 28.14 -5.55 10.21
N GLN A 141 27.08 -6.26 9.88
CA GLN A 141 27.18 -7.67 9.55
C GLN A 141 27.75 -7.80 8.14
N LYS A 142 29.01 -8.22 8.08
CA LYS A 142 29.80 -8.33 6.84
C LYS A 142 29.40 -9.57 6.01
N ASP A 143 28.62 -10.47 6.58
CA ASP A 143 28.26 -11.76 6.00
C ASP A 143 26.76 -11.82 5.81
N ASP A 144 26.22 -11.24 4.71
CA ASP A 144 24.82 -11.47 4.49
C ASP A 144 24.33 -11.57 3.08
N THR A 145 23.90 -12.76 2.81
CA THR A 145 23.03 -13.18 1.71
C THR A 145 21.67 -12.46 1.68
N CYS A 146 21.29 -11.68 2.71
CA CYS A 146 19.99 -10.98 2.72
C CYS A 146 20.06 -9.64 3.45
N ASN A 147 20.26 -8.56 2.70
CA ASN A 147 20.16 -7.21 3.24
C ASN A 147 18.70 -6.92 3.63
N PRO A 148 18.38 -6.59 4.90
CA PRO A 148 17.01 -6.39 5.35
C PRO A 148 16.32 -5.20 4.68
N PHE A 149 17.04 -4.21 4.16
CA PHE A 149 16.47 -3.15 3.32
C PHE A 149 15.96 -3.70 1.99
N VAL A 150 16.73 -4.57 1.36
CA VAL A 150 16.33 -5.22 0.09
C VAL A 150 15.11 -6.12 0.32
N ALA A 151 15.11 -6.90 1.39
CA ALA A 151 13.97 -7.74 1.76
C ALA A 151 12.70 -6.90 1.95
N SER A 152 12.78 -5.78 2.68
CA SER A 152 11.67 -4.85 2.84
C SER A 152 11.23 -4.25 1.50
N GLY A 153 12.17 -3.85 0.65
CA GLY A 153 11.87 -3.31 -0.69
C GLY A 153 11.06 -4.29 -1.53
N ILE A 154 11.48 -5.55 -1.57
CA ILE A 154 10.77 -6.63 -2.30
C ILE A 154 9.37 -6.84 -1.73
N LEU A 155 9.21 -6.88 -0.41
CA LEU A 155 7.92 -7.08 0.25
C LEU A 155 6.95 -5.92 -0.04
N ASN A 156 7.42 -4.67 -0.04
CA ASN A 156 6.60 -3.52 -0.38
C ASN A 156 6.18 -3.53 -1.86
N ILE A 157 7.05 -3.93 -2.77
CA ILE A 157 6.71 -4.10 -4.19
C ILE A 157 5.69 -5.21 -4.38
N ALA A 158 5.87 -6.35 -3.72
CA ALA A 158 4.92 -7.46 -3.77
C ALA A 158 3.55 -7.04 -3.23
N ALA A 159 3.50 -6.31 -2.10
CA ALA A 159 2.27 -5.76 -1.55
C ALA A 159 1.58 -4.80 -2.53
N SER A 160 2.35 -3.90 -3.15
CA SER A 160 1.87 -3.00 -4.21
C SER A 160 1.28 -3.77 -5.39
N GLY A 161 1.96 -4.83 -5.85
CA GLY A 161 1.48 -5.71 -6.92
C GLY A 161 0.13 -6.35 -6.59
N CYS A 162 -0.03 -6.88 -5.38
CA CYS A 162 -1.30 -7.45 -4.91
C CYS A 162 -2.43 -6.41 -4.96
N ILE A 163 -2.20 -5.19 -4.44
CA ILE A 163 -3.22 -4.13 -4.45
C ILE A 163 -3.52 -3.69 -5.89
N SER A 164 -2.51 -3.59 -6.76
CA SER A 164 -2.70 -3.21 -8.16
C SER A 164 -3.58 -4.18 -8.91
N ILE A 165 -3.42 -5.49 -8.68
CA ILE A 165 -4.30 -6.52 -9.26
C ILE A 165 -5.74 -6.32 -8.80
N VAL A 166 -5.96 -6.06 -7.51
CA VAL A 166 -7.28 -5.79 -6.95
C VAL A 166 -7.93 -4.56 -7.60
N VAL A 167 -7.18 -3.46 -7.69
CA VAL A 167 -7.65 -2.21 -8.30
C VAL A 167 -8.03 -2.42 -9.76
N LEU A 168 -7.17 -3.05 -10.54
CA LEU A 168 -7.39 -3.28 -11.97
C LEU A 168 -8.59 -4.21 -12.21
N TRP A 169 -8.71 -5.29 -11.45
CA TRP A 169 -9.82 -6.22 -11.61
C TRP A 169 -11.16 -5.59 -11.22
N ASN A 170 -11.20 -4.90 -10.08
CA ASN A 170 -12.43 -4.19 -9.69
C ASN A 170 -12.80 -3.07 -10.67
N TYR A 171 -11.81 -2.34 -11.20
CA TYR A 171 -12.05 -1.34 -12.22
C TYR A 171 -12.64 -1.96 -13.49
N TYR A 172 -12.09 -3.10 -13.93
CA TYR A 172 -12.61 -3.84 -15.08
C TYR A 172 -14.05 -4.30 -14.85
N SER A 173 -14.39 -4.90 -13.69
CA SER A 173 -15.74 -5.31 -13.35
C SER A 173 -16.73 -4.15 -13.35
N ILE A 174 -16.29 -2.95 -12.89
CA ILE A 174 -17.11 -1.74 -12.92
C ILE A 174 -17.40 -1.33 -14.36
N MET A 175 -16.38 -1.28 -15.21
CA MET A 175 -16.54 -0.89 -16.62
C MET A 175 -17.37 -1.91 -17.43
N SER A 176 -17.28 -3.19 -17.08
CA SER A 176 -18.05 -4.27 -17.71
C SER A 176 -19.49 -4.35 -17.17
N MET A 177 -19.87 -3.51 -16.22
CA MET A 177 -21.18 -3.50 -15.58
C MET A 177 -21.58 -4.90 -15.06
N GLU A 178 -20.65 -5.60 -14.41
CA GLU A 178 -20.89 -6.93 -13.85
C GLU A 178 -21.87 -6.87 -12.68
N GLY A 179 -22.85 -7.77 -12.70
CA GLY A 179 -23.85 -7.90 -11.64
C GLY A 179 -23.41 -8.86 -10.53
N ILE A 180 -24.09 -8.80 -9.40
CA ILE A 180 -23.88 -9.70 -8.24
C ILE A 180 -25.23 -10.25 -7.80
N GLU A 181 -25.34 -11.58 -7.70
CA GLU A 181 -26.56 -12.25 -7.25
C GLU A 181 -26.70 -12.19 -5.72
N PHE A 182 -26.97 -11.01 -5.19
CA PHE A 182 -27.23 -10.88 -3.76
C PHE A 182 -28.46 -11.67 -3.31
N PRO A 183 -28.46 -12.23 -2.09
CA PRO A 183 -29.66 -12.85 -1.52
C PRO A 183 -30.85 -11.89 -1.53
N SER A 184 -32.04 -12.40 -1.75
CA SER A 184 -33.27 -11.59 -1.80
C SER A 184 -33.53 -10.78 -0.53
N SER A 185 -32.99 -11.23 0.62
CA SER A 185 -33.03 -10.50 1.88
C SER A 185 -32.29 -9.14 1.84
N PHE A 186 -31.30 -8.97 0.94
CA PHE A 186 -30.56 -7.72 0.80
C PHE A 186 -31.31 -6.65 0.01
N ARG A 187 -32.34 -7.05 -0.75
CA ARG A 187 -33.16 -6.15 -1.59
C ARG A 187 -32.32 -5.30 -2.55
N VAL A 188 -31.23 -5.85 -3.06
CA VAL A 188 -30.39 -5.25 -4.09
C VAL A 188 -30.66 -5.96 -5.41
N PRO A 189 -30.86 -5.25 -6.52
CA PRO A 189 -31.04 -5.89 -7.83
C PRO A 189 -29.76 -6.59 -8.27
N PHE A 190 -29.91 -7.61 -9.14
CA PHE A 190 -28.78 -8.35 -9.71
C PHE A 190 -27.79 -7.42 -10.43
N LYS A 191 -28.30 -6.40 -11.12
CA LYS A 191 -27.49 -5.45 -11.90
C LYS A 191 -27.95 -4.02 -11.62
N PRO A 192 -27.03 -3.07 -11.39
CA PRO A 192 -27.36 -1.66 -11.23
C PRO A 192 -27.73 -1.01 -12.57
N ASP A 193 -28.45 0.10 -12.54
CA ASP A 193 -28.69 0.92 -13.73
C ASP A 193 -27.42 1.68 -14.14
N VAL A 194 -26.67 2.19 -13.16
CA VAL A 194 -25.39 2.84 -13.33
C VAL A 194 -24.42 2.38 -12.25
N GLN A 195 -23.19 2.14 -12.63
CA GLN A 195 -22.11 1.76 -11.72
C GLN A 195 -20.94 2.73 -11.83
N GLU A 196 -20.46 3.21 -10.70
CA GLU A 196 -19.35 4.16 -10.63
C GLU A 196 -18.24 3.68 -9.69
N VAL A 197 -17.06 4.24 -9.90
CA VAL A 197 -15.88 3.99 -9.06
C VAL A 197 -16.06 4.69 -7.72
N GLY A 198 -15.94 3.93 -6.64
CA GLY A 198 -16.04 4.49 -5.30
C GLY A 198 -14.69 4.99 -4.75
N SER A 199 -14.77 5.70 -3.63
CA SER A 199 -13.61 6.32 -2.96
C SER A 199 -12.55 5.31 -2.50
N ALA A 200 -12.97 4.11 -2.11
CA ALA A 200 -12.07 3.06 -1.65
C ALA A 200 -11.08 2.60 -2.72
N LEU A 201 -11.52 2.55 -3.98
CA LEU A 201 -10.64 2.19 -5.11
C LEU A 201 -9.56 3.26 -5.34
N ILE A 202 -9.90 4.54 -5.18
CA ILE A 202 -8.95 5.64 -5.28
C ILE A 202 -7.90 5.55 -4.15
N VAL A 203 -8.36 5.31 -2.91
CA VAL A 203 -7.47 5.14 -1.74
C VAL A 203 -6.54 3.93 -1.93
N ALA A 204 -7.06 2.81 -2.45
CA ALA A 204 -6.25 1.63 -2.74
C ALA A 204 -5.19 1.90 -3.83
N THR A 205 -5.55 2.64 -4.87
CA THR A 205 -4.60 3.05 -5.93
C THR A 205 -3.46 3.89 -5.37
N LEU A 206 -3.78 4.85 -4.51
CA LEU A 206 -2.76 5.67 -3.83
C LEU A 206 -1.88 4.82 -2.92
N ALA A 207 -2.46 3.86 -2.18
CA ALA A 207 -1.71 2.93 -1.35
C ALA A 207 -0.72 2.09 -2.17
N ALA A 208 -1.16 1.54 -3.31
CA ALA A 208 -0.30 0.78 -4.22
C ALA A 208 0.88 1.62 -4.72
N PHE A 209 0.62 2.85 -5.15
CA PHE A 209 1.65 3.77 -5.62
C PHE A 209 2.69 4.09 -4.52
N LEU A 210 2.25 4.39 -3.30
CA LEU A 210 3.16 4.70 -2.19
C LEU A 210 4.01 3.49 -1.79
N LEU A 211 3.45 2.28 -1.77
CA LEU A 211 4.20 1.07 -1.49
C LEU A 211 5.22 0.75 -2.59
N LEU A 212 4.87 0.97 -3.86
CA LEU A 212 5.81 0.83 -4.97
C LEU A 212 6.96 1.82 -4.84
N LEU A 213 6.64 3.10 -4.59
CA LEU A 213 7.64 4.14 -4.40
C LEU A 213 8.58 3.83 -3.23
N SER A 214 8.04 3.42 -2.09
CA SER A 214 8.87 3.02 -0.95
C SER A 214 9.74 1.81 -1.28
N GLY A 215 9.20 0.79 -1.97
CA GLY A 215 9.94 -0.39 -2.37
C GLY A 215 11.12 -0.04 -3.29
N THR A 216 10.91 0.84 -4.26
CA THR A 216 12.00 1.31 -5.16
C THR A 216 13.05 2.12 -4.42
N ILE A 217 12.66 2.96 -3.45
CA ILE A 217 13.61 3.69 -2.59
C ILE A 217 14.53 2.72 -1.85
N PHE A 218 13.98 1.64 -1.26
CA PHE A 218 14.77 0.66 -0.53
C PHE A 218 15.65 -0.20 -1.43
N LEU A 219 15.18 -0.56 -2.62
CA LEU A 219 16.01 -1.31 -3.59
C LEU A 219 17.13 -0.46 -4.19
N SER A 220 16.92 0.85 -4.33
CA SER A 220 17.93 1.79 -4.81
C SER A 220 19.03 2.08 -3.76
N TYR A 221 18.92 1.50 -2.57
CA TYR A 221 19.87 1.68 -1.51
C TYR A 221 21.07 0.75 -1.72
N THR A 222 22.13 1.31 -2.28
CA THR A 222 23.44 0.65 -2.36
C THR A 222 24.24 0.99 -1.12
N PHE A 223 24.67 0.00 -0.35
CA PHE A 223 25.56 0.21 0.78
C PHE A 223 26.90 0.78 0.29
N PRO A 224 27.43 1.80 0.94
CA PRO A 224 28.74 2.39 0.58
C PRO A 224 29.91 1.55 1.09
N LEU A 225 29.81 0.25 1.13
CA LEU A 225 30.86 -0.63 1.62
C LEU A 225 32.00 -0.85 0.61
N ASP A 226 31.90 -0.34 -0.61
CA ASP A 226 32.96 -0.41 -1.62
C ASP A 226 33.98 0.74 -1.55
N ILE A 227 33.84 1.65 -0.58
CA ILE A 227 34.98 2.53 -0.22
C ILE A 227 35.83 1.80 0.84
N GLN A 228 36.22 0.59 0.55
CA GLN A 228 37.32 -0.03 1.24
C GLN A 228 38.59 0.63 0.76
N MET A 229 39.20 1.39 1.70
CA MET A 229 40.63 1.62 1.73
C MET A 229 41.37 0.42 1.13
N HIS A 230 41.85 0.58 -0.08
CA HIS A 230 43.04 -0.12 -0.49
C HIS A 230 44.18 0.57 0.30
N PRO A 231 44.77 -0.08 1.29
CA PRO A 231 46.07 0.34 1.74
C PRO A 231 47.00 -0.05 0.60
N GLU A 232 47.39 0.94 -0.21
CA GLU A 232 48.56 0.75 -1.04
C GLU A 232 49.72 0.52 -0.08
N VAL A 233 50.34 -0.66 -0.19
CA VAL A 233 51.59 -1.07 0.38
C VAL A 233 52.72 -0.35 -0.35
#